data_348bbc55670f7d07e6acf23be7e46e0d
#
_entry.id   348bbc55670f7d07e6acf23be7e46e0d
#
_cell.length_a   1.000
_cell.length_b   1.000
_cell.length_c   1.000
_cell.angle_alpha   90.00
_cell.angle_beta   90.00
_cell.angle_gamma   90.00
#
_symmetry.space_group_name_H-M   'P 1'
#
loop_
_entity.id
_entity.type
_entity.pdbx_description
1 polymer ?
#
loop_
_entity_poly.entity_id
_entity_poly.type
_entity_poly.pdbx_seq_one_letter_code
_entity_poly.pdbx_strand_id
1 'polypeptide(L)'
;MFRIREAVKDDLDDILSLIKELAQYENMGDQVNCTKDIFYESLFIKKYANALVCEADNKIIGYAIYFYSFSTFLGKGGIYLEDLYVKKDFRNKGIGKEFLKFLAKKCIDNSLGRLEWECLDWNEPSLAFYKKIGAKTL
;
A
#
# COMPACT_ATOMS: atom_id res chain seq x y z
N MET A 1 -10.27 1.98 -17.53
CA MET A 1 -9.66 0.69 -17.14
C MET A 1 -8.36 0.94 -16.37
N PHE A 2 -8.07 0.14 -15.38
CA PHE A 2 -6.88 0.33 -14.55
C PHE A 2 -6.08 -0.98 -14.44
N ARG A 3 -4.80 -0.86 -14.07
CA ARG A 3 -3.90 -1.99 -13.89
C ARG A 3 -3.01 -1.79 -12.64
N ILE A 4 -2.92 -2.83 -11.82
CA ILE A 4 -2.00 -2.85 -10.68
C ILE A 4 -0.76 -3.63 -11.07
N ARG A 5 0.42 -3.07 -10.77
CA ARG A 5 1.70 -3.68 -11.07
C ARG A 5 2.75 -3.30 -10.04
N GLU A 6 3.85 -4.03 -10.01
CA GLU A 6 5.00 -3.63 -9.21
C GLU A 6 5.55 -2.30 -9.72
N ALA A 7 5.96 -1.44 -8.79
CA ALA A 7 6.54 -0.15 -9.13
C ALA A 7 7.94 -0.31 -9.71
N VAL A 8 8.30 0.60 -10.61
CA VAL A 8 9.66 0.73 -11.12
C VAL A 8 10.20 2.11 -10.74
N LYS A 9 11.50 2.33 -10.96
CA LYS A 9 12.16 3.58 -10.57
C LYS A 9 11.43 4.83 -11.09
N ASP A 10 10.93 4.80 -12.31
CA ASP A 10 10.27 5.94 -12.93
C ASP A 10 8.95 6.31 -12.26
N ASP A 11 8.41 5.45 -11.40
CA ASP A 11 7.19 5.73 -10.66
C ASP A 11 7.43 6.54 -9.38
N LEU A 12 8.67 6.74 -8.96
CA LEU A 12 8.98 7.33 -7.65
C LEU A 12 8.42 8.73 -7.43
N ASP A 13 8.49 9.60 -8.43
CA ASP A 13 7.97 10.96 -8.27
C ASP A 13 6.46 10.94 -8.02
N ASP A 14 5.74 10.10 -8.74
CA ASP A 14 4.29 9.94 -8.57
C ASP A 14 3.95 9.34 -7.22
N ILE A 15 4.70 8.32 -6.79
CA ILE A 15 4.49 7.69 -5.48
C ILE A 15 4.70 8.73 -4.37
N LEU A 16 5.79 9.51 -4.42
CA LEU A 16 6.06 10.53 -3.41
C LEU A 16 4.97 11.59 -3.35
N SER A 17 4.44 12.00 -4.51
CA SER A 17 3.31 12.94 -4.55
C SER A 17 2.08 12.34 -3.86
N LEU A 18 1.80 11.07 -4.10
CA LEU A 18 0.65 10.40 -3.48
C LEU A 18 0.85 10.19 -1.98
N ILE A 19 2.07 9.92 -1.53
CA ILE A 19 2.39 9.83 -0.10
C ILE A 19 2.08 11.16 0.60
N LYS A 20 2.42 12.28 -0.03
CA LYS A 20 2.11 13.59 0.53
C LYS A 20 0.61 13.84 0.58
N GLU A 21 -0.14 13.41 -0.44
CA GLU A 21 -1.61 13.50 -0.41
C GLU A 21 -2.19 12.68 0.75
N LEU A 22 -1.73 11.46 0.94
CA LEU A 22 -2.17 10.62 2.05
C LEU A 22 -1.84 11.25 3.40
N ALA A 23 -0.64 11.78 3.57
CA ALA A 23 -0.22 12.42 4.81
C ALA A 23 -1.12 13.61 5.14
N GLN A 24 -1.48 14.43 4.15
CA GLN A 24 -2.40 15.55 4.34
C GLN A 24 -3.80 15.07 4.72
N TYR A 25 -4.28 14.00 4.10
CA TYR A 25 -5.55 13.40 4.45
C TYR A 25 -5.58 12.94 5.91
N GLU A 26 -4.45 12.42 6.40
CA GLU A 26 -4.32 11.94 7.77
C GLU A 26 -3.84 13.04 8.75
N ASN A 27 -3.79 14.29 8.30
CA ASN A 27 -3.31 15.43 9.10
C ASN A 27 -1.88 15.25 9.59
N MET A 28 -1.02 14.60 8.81
CA MET A 28 0.36 14.28 9.14
C MET A 28 1.35 14.80 8.09
N GLY A 29 0.97 15.82 7.32
CA GLY A 29 1.79 16.32 6.22
C GLY A 29 3.17 16.80 6.65
N ASP A 30 3.32 17.30 7.87
CA ASP A 30 4.59 17.76 8.45
C ASP A 30 5.52 16.60 8.82
N GLN A 31 5.03 15.36 8.82
CA GLN A 31 5.83 14.19 9.18
C GLN A 31 6.50 13.54 7.97
N VAL A 32 6.26 14.01 6.75
CA VAL A 32 6.87 13.46 5.54
C VAL A 32 8.25 14.09 5.35
N ASN A 33 9.29 13.35 5.67
CA ASN A 33 10.68 13.83 5.63
C ASN A 33 11.55 13.08 4.62
N CYS A 34 11.01 12.11 3.88
CA CYS A 34 11.80 11.36 2.94
C CYS A 34 12.07 12.14 1.65
N THR A 35 13.24 11.94 1.09
CA THR A 35 13.60 12.48 -0.22
C THR A 35 13.51 11.37 -1.26
N LYS A 36 13.51 11.75 -2.54
CA LYS A 36 13.51 10.77 -3.63
C LYS A 36 14.71 9.83 -3.54
N ASP A 37 15.89 10.34 -3.21
CA ASP A 37 17.10 9.53 -3.14
C ASP A 37 17.04 8.51 -1.99
N ILE A 38 16.56 8.92 -0.82
CA ILE A 38 16.37 8.02 0.31
C ILE A 38 15.36 6.94 -0.04
N PHE A 39 14.25 7.32 -0.66
CA PHE A 39 13.17 6.41 -1.01
C PHE A 39 13.62 5.40 -2.07
N TYR A 40 14.38 5.86 -3.07
CA TYR A 40 14.95 5.00 -4.09
C TYR A 40 15.86 3.93 -3.47
N GLU A 41 16.76 4.36 -2.59
CA GLU A 41 17.67 3.42 -1.94
C GLU A 41 16.92 2.38 -1.12
N SER A 42 15.93 2.81 -0.35
CA SER A 42 15.18 1.91 0.52
C SER A 42 14.36 0.88 -0.25
N LEU A 43 13.73 1.28 -1.37
CA LEU A 43 12.86 0.40 -2.14
C LEU A 43 13.60 -0.45 -3.16
N PHE A 44 14.59 0.11 -3.85
CA PHE A 44 15.19 -0.56 -5.01
C PHE A 44 16.59 -1.09 -4.77
N ILE A 45 17.33 -0.53 -3.82
CA ILE A 45 18.68 -0.98 -3.51
C ILE A 45 18.68 -1.91 -2.28
N LYS A 46 18.22 -1.41 -1.15
CA LYS A 46 18.20 -2.18 0.10
C LYS A 46 16.97 -3.06 0.25
N LYS A 47 15.91 -2.74 -0.47
CA LYS A 47 14.66 -3.53 -0.50
C LYS A 47 14.06 -3.76 0.87
N TYR A 48 14.02 -2.71 1.69
CA TYR A 48 13.34 -2.75 2.97
C TYR A 48 11.84 -2.87 2.83
N ALA A 49 11.30 -2.34 1.73
CA ALA A 49 9.89 -2.39 1.41
C ALA A 49 9.72 -2.51 -0.09
N ASN A 50 8.48 -2.75 -0.51
CA ASN A 50 8.12 -2.92 -1.90
C ASN A 50 6.94 -2.01 -2.22
N ALA A 51 6.78 -1.62 -3.46
CA ALA A 51 5.70 -0.73 -3.88
C ALA A 51 4.91 -1.33 -5.04
N LEU A 52 3.59 -1.19 -4.96
CA LEU A 52 2.68 -1.42 -6.08
C LEU A 52 2.12 -0.08 -6.50
N VAL A 53 1.81 0.06 -7.77
CA VAL A 53 1.12 1.23 -8.29
C VAL A 53 -0.11 0.81 -9.08
N CYS A 54 -1.11 1.68 -9.12
CA CYS A 54 -2.26 1.53 -9.98
C CYS A 54 -2.18 2.57 -11.10
N GLU A 55 -2.18 2.09 -12.33
CA GLU A 55 -2.08 2.92 -13.52
C GLU A 55 -3.43 2.96 -14.22
N ALA A 56 -3.91 4.15 -14.51
CA ALA A 56 -5.13 4.39 -15.27
C ALA A 56 -4.88 5.52 -16.25
N ASP A 57 -5.18 5.31 -17.52
CA ASP A 57 -4.98 6.31 -18.58
C ASP A 57 -3.55 6.88 -18.59
N ASN A 58 -2.56 5.98 -18.41
CA ASN A 58 -1.13 6.32 -18.38
C ASN A 58 -0.72 7.22 -17.20
N LYS A 59 -1.53 7.26 -16.14
CA LYS A 59 -1.24 8.01 -14.93
C LYS A 59 -1.26 7.09 -13.72
N ILE A 60 -0.40 7.38 -12.75
CA ILE A 60 -0.40 6.67 -11.48
C ILE A 60 -1.45 7.32 -10.58
N ILE A 61 -2.49 6.57 -10.22
CA ILE A 61 -3.63 7.07 -9.45
C ILE A 61 -3.76 6.45 -8.08
N GLY A 62 -2.88 5.54 -7.72
CA GLY A 62 -2.86 4.91 -6.42
C GLY A 62 -1.57 4.14 -6.20
N TYR A 63 -1.28 3.85 -4.95
CA TYR A 63 -0.10 3.07 -4.60
C TYR A 63 -0.35 2.23 -3.34
N ALA A 64 0.47 1.22 -3.16
CA ALA A 64 0.56 0.46 -1.92
C ALA A 64 2.03 0.23 -1.59
N ILE A 65 2.40 0.41 -0.33
CA ILE A 65 3.74 0.08 0.18
C ILE A 65 3.58 -1.08 1.14
N TYR A 66 4.38 -2.12 0.97
CA TYR A 66 4.31 -3.30 1.82
C TYR A 66 5.71 -3.86 2.08
N PHE A 67 5.83 -4.65 3.14
CA PHE A 67 7.07 -5.36 3.43
C PHE A 67 6.75 -6.73 4.02
N TYR A 68 7.74 -7.62 4.02
CA TYR A 68 7.56 -8.97 4.55
C TYR A 68 7.79 -8.95 6.05
N SER A 69 6.85 -9.51 6.79
CA SER A 69 6.92 -9.70 8.23
C SER A 69 7.21 -11.17 8.55
N PHE A 70 7.39 -11.50 9.82
CA PHE A 70 7.63 -12.86 10.24
C PHE A 70 6.87 -13.17 11.52
N SER A 71 6.21 -14.34 11.56
CA SER A 71 5.53 -14.82 12.76
C SER A 71 6.31 -15.95 13.38
N THR A 72 6.75 -15.76 14.63
CA THR A 72 7.46 -16.82 15.36
C THR A 72 6.56 -17.99 15.68
N PHE A 73 5.27 -17.71 15.93
CA PHE A 73 4.30 -18.78 16.27
C PHE A 73 4.00 -19.67 15.07
N LEU A 74 3.86 -19.07 13.88
CA LEU A 74 3.60 -19.82 12.65
C LEU A 74 4.88 -20.34 11.99
N GLY A 75 6.02 -19.75 12.31
CA GLY A 75 7.29 -20.03 11.62
C GLY A 75 7.25 -19.62 10.16
N LYS A 76 6.40 -18.67 9.79
CA LYS A 76 6.17 -18.24 8.40
C LYS A 76 6.33 -16.75 8.24
N GLY A 77 6.72 -16.34 7.05
CA GLY A 77 6.64 -14.93 6.64
C GLY A 77 5.19 -14.51 6.45
N GLY A 78 4.99 -13.23 6.41
CA GLY A 78 3.70 -12.60 6.08
C GLY A 78 3.93 -11.33 5.29
N ILE A 79 2.87 -10.66 4.92
CA ILE A 79 2.95 -9.32 4.33
C ILE A 79 2.31 -8.34 5.29
N TYR A 80 3.01 -7.22 5.55
CA TYR A 80 2.46 -6.08 6.25
C TYR A 80 2.30 -4.92 5.27
N LEU A 81 1.08 -4.46 5.12
CA LEU A 81 0.76 -3.32 4.26
C LEU A 81 0.94 -2.04 5.06
N GLU A 82 1.94 -1.25 4.69
CA GLU A 82 2.24 0.02 5.36
C GLU A 82 1.28 1.12 4.93
N ASP A 83 1.11 1.30 3.62
CA ASP A 83 0.25 2.34 3.05
C ASP A 83 -0.59 1.77 1.91
N LEU A 84 -1.84 2.25 1.82
CA LEU A 84 -2.72 2.02 0.67
C LEU A 84 -3.47 3.33 0.41
N TYR A 85 -3.29 3.88 -0.78
CA TYR A 85 -3.93 5.15 -1.14
C TYR A 85 -4.38 5.15 -2.59
N VAL A 86 -5.59 5.66 -2.81
CA VAL A 86 -6.17 5.86 -4.14
C VAL A 86 -6.64 7.31 -4.22
N LYS A 87 -6.31 7.99 -5.31
CA LYS A 87 -6.75 9.38 -5.53
C LYS A 87 -8.26 9.49 -5.41
N LYS A 88 -8.73 10.60 -4.84
CA LYS A 88 -10.14 10.82 -4.54
C LYS A 88 -11.07 10.55 -5.73
N ASP A 89 -10.69 11.03 -6.93
CA ASP A 89 -11.54 10.89 -8.11
C ASP A 89 -11.63 9.47 -8.65
N PHE A 90 -10.80 8.57 -8.15
CA PHE A 90 -10.75 7.17 -8.57
C PHE A 90 -11.24 6.21 -7.48
N ARG A 91 -11.76 6.74 -6.38
CA ARG A 91 -12.32 5.90 -5.29
C ARG A 91 -13.67 5.33 -5.66
N ASN A 92 -14.11 4.31 -4.89
CA ASN A 92 -15.39 3.62 -5.06
C ASN A 92 -15.50 2.89 -6.41
N LYS A 93 -14.38 2.51 -6.99
CA LYS A 93 -14.29 1.76 -8.26
C LYS A 93 -13.64 0.39 -8.08
N GLY A 94 -13.43 -0.03 -6.82
CA GLY A 94 -12.84 -1.33 -6.52
C GLY A 94 -11.32 -1.38 -6.58
N ILE A 95 -10.63 -0.26 -6.75
CA ILE A 95 -9.17 -0.24 -6.89
C ILE A 95 -8.46 -0.67 -5.60
N GLY A 96 -8.91 -0.13 -4.45
CA GLY A 96 -8.34 -0.53 -3.16
C GLY A 96 -8.48 -2.04 -2.92
N LYS A 97 -9.64 -2.59 -3.26
CA LYS A 97 -9.88 -4.03 -3.16
C LYS A 97 -8.94 -4.83 -4.07
N GLU A 98 -8.67 -4.33 -5.27
CA GLU A 98 -7.75 -4.99 -6.19
C GLU A 98 -6.31 -4.99 -5.70
N PHE A 99 -5.87 -3.92 -5.04
CA PHE A 99 -4.57 -3.91 -4.35
C PHE A 99 -4.49 -5.03 -3.31
N LEU A 100 -5.52 -5.15 -2.48
CA LEU A 100 -5.55 -6.18 -1.44
C LEU A 100 -5.62 -7.58 -2.01
N LYS A 101 -6.35 -7.78 -3.11
CA LYS A 101 -6.36 -9.07 -3.83
C LYS A 101 -4.99 -9.42 -4.39
N PHE A 102 -4.27 -8.45 -4.92
CA PHE A 102 -2.92 -8.66 -5.44
C PHE A 102 -2.00 -9.15 -4.32
N LEU A 103 -2.04 -8.51 -3.16
CA LEU A 103 -1.24 -8.90 -2.01
C LEU A 103 -1.67 -10.25 -1.42
N ALA A 104 -2.97 -10.53 -1.37
CA ALA A 104 -3.48 -11.82 -0.90
C ALA A 104 -3.02 -12.96 -1.81
N LYS A 105 -3.03 -12.74 -3.14
CA LYS A 105 -2.51 -13.73 -4.08
C LYS A 105 -1.03 -13.96 -3.87
N LYS A 106 -0.25 -12.91 -3.61
CA LYS A 106 1.16 -13.02 -3.28
C LYS A 106 1.37 -13.88 -2.04
N CYS A 107 0.53 -13.72 -1.02
CA CYS A 107 0.59 -14.52 0.17
C CYS A 107 0.34 -16.00 -0.13
N ILE A 108 -0.66 -16.30 -0.95
CA ILE A 108 -1.00 -17.66 -1.33
C ILE A 108 0.14 -18.29 -2.14
N ASP A 109 0.63 -17.58 -3.16
CA ASP A 109 1.66 -18.09 -4.06
C ASP A 109 2.99 -18.36 -3.33
N ASN A 110 3.27 -17.66 -2.24
CA ASN A 110 4.51 -17.79 -1.49
C ASN A 110 4.33 -18.50 -0.14
N SER A 111 3.17 -19.09 0.10
CA SER A 111 2.86 -19.82 1.34
C SER A 111 3.07 -18.97 2.60
N LEU A 112 2.70 -17.70 2.52
CA LEU A 112 2.78 -16.78 3.65
C LEU A 112 1.61 -16.98 4.59
N GLY A 113 1.82 -16.64 5.89
CA GLY A 113 0.84 -16.94 6.92
C GLY A 113 -0.27 -15.90 7.09
N ARG A 114 -0.02 -14.65 6.72
CA ARG A 114 -1.00 -13.59 6.95
C ARG A 114 -0.71 -12.34 6.15
N LEU A 115 -1.75 -11.52 6.00
CA LEU A 115 -1.70 -10.17 5.44
C LEU A 115 -2.29 -9.22 6.47
N GLU A 116 -1.51 -8.23 6.91
CA GLU A 116 -1.90 -7.33 7.99
C GLU A 116 -1.71 -5.86 7.61
N TRP A 117 -2.46 -4.98 8.28
CA TRP A 117 -2.28 -3.52 8.18
C TRP A 117 -2.89 -2.84 9.38
N GLU A 118 -2.62 -1.53 9.53
CA GLU A 118 -3.22 -0.68 10.54
C GLU A 118 -4.11 0.37 9.88
N CYS A 119 -5.11 0.84 10.64
CA CYS A 119 -5.97 1.94 10.22
C CYS A 119 -6.20 2.84 11.42
N LEU A 120 -6.12 4.16 11.21
CA LEU A 120 -6.37 5.12 12.28
C LEU A 120 -7.82 5.03 12.73
N ASP A 121 -8.06 5.07 14.04
CA ASP A 121 -9.38 4.90 14.64
C ASP A 121 -10.41 5.91 14.13
N TRP A 122 -9.98 7.15 13.85
CA TRP A 122 -10.85 8.21 13.38
C TRP A 122 -11.17 8.15 11.89
N ASN A 123 -10.48 7.30 11.14
CA ASN A 123 -10.64 7.19 9.68
C ASN A 123 -11.81 6.28 9.36
N GLU A 124 -13.04 6.77 9.58
CA GLU A 124 -14.27 5.99 9.40
C GLU A 124 -14.49 5.46 7.98
N PRO A 125 -14.23 6.23 6.90
CA PRO A 125 -14.38 5.68 5.56
C PRO A 125 -13.48 4.48 5.29
N SER A 126 -12.24 4.51 5.75
CA SER A 126 -11.30 3.40 5.60
C SER A 126 -11.73 2.20 6.45
N LEU A 127 -12.15 2.44 7.70
CA LEU A 127 -12.65 1.36 8.55
C LEU A 127 -13.86 0.66 7.93
N ALA A 128 -14.80 1.44 7.36
CA ALA A 128 -15.97 0.89 6.69
C ALA A 128 -15.57 0.04 5.48
N PHE A 129 -14.61 0.53 4.68
CA PHE A 129 -14.08 -0.21 3.53
C PHE A 129 -13.47 -1.54 3.96
N TYR A 130 -12.63 -1.53 4.99
CA TYR A 130 -11.97 -2.77 5.45
C TYR A 130 -12.98 -3.78 5.99
N LYS A 131 -13.98 -3.34 6.74
CA LYS A 131 -15.04 -4.23 7.22
C LYS A 131 -15.83 -4.84 6.07
N LYS A 132 -16.13 -4.05 5.04
CA LYS A 132 -16.89 -4.51 3.87
C LYS A 132 -16.19 -5.64 3.14
N ILE A 133 -14.87 -5.62 3.07
CA ILE A 133 -14.09 -6.67 2.39
C ILE A 133 -13.72 -7.84 3.29
N GLY A 134 -14.18 -7.85 4.55
CA GLY A 134 -14.03 -8.98 5.46
C GLY A 134 -12.81 -8.92 6.37
N ALA A 135 -12.16 -7.76 6.50
CA ALA A 135 -11.03 -7.61 7.43
C ALA A 135 -11.49 -7.68 8.88
N LYS A 136 -10.62 -8.19 9.73
CA LYS A 136 -10.88 -8.33 11.17
C LYS A 136 -9.98 -7.39 11.97
N THR A 137 -10.55 -6.79 13.02
CA THR A 137 -9.79 -6.01 13.99
C THR A 137 -9.09 -6.97 14.95
N LEU A 138 -7.84 -6.71 15.24
CA LEU A 138 -7.08 -7.46 16.23
C LEU A 138 -7.19 -6.81 17.60
#